data_61fd992f5fe8d3aa56ed757f6ba110a7
#
_entry.id   61fd992f5fe8d3aa56ed757f6ba110a7
#
_cell.length_a   1.000
_cell.length_b   1.000
_cell.length_c   1.000
_cell.angle_alpha   90.00
_cell.angle_beta   90.00
_cell.angle_gamma   90.00
#
_symmetry.space_group_name_H-M   'P 1'
#
loop_
_entity.id
_entity.type
_entity.pdbx_description
1 polymer ?
#
loop_
_entity_poly.entity_id
_entity_poly.type
_entity_poly.pdbx_seq_one_letter_code
_entity_poly.pdbx_strand_id
1 'polypeptide(L)'
;MFHRLICRACLPLAILWLVSCGSKYDLPVLAGDTREVSGEGEGLYQEAKSADDAGKTKRAVKLYDRTATRYPFAPSAGQARFRQAQLLEQQGEVQKAFDAYDKFIEQNPGSPLYATALARQASMAQSAAEGDVKSSFLGLKTKLSLDKTVAMLTKVSEHAPKSRTAARARFTIGELYQSKNKSREAIAAFRELVKEQPDSPEAPEALFRVGVILMEEAERGNQNQSNIDLAREAFNDYLIQYPGHSRNAEARKMIASLGGREMERSLAIAEFYLKTGRPESAKVYYRDIVKRT
;
A
#
# COMPACT_ATOMS: atom_id res chain seq x y z
N MET A 1 55.36 5.71 72.99
CA MET A 1 56.19 4.72 72.37
C MET A 1 55.38 3.90 71.38
N PHE A 2 55.86 3.88 70.26
CA PHE A 2 55.26 3.47 68.96
C PHE A 2 55.07 1.98 68.77
N HIS A 3 53.98 1.57 68.17
CA HIS A 3 54.02 0.39 67.32
C HIS A 3 53.05 0.58 66.13
N ARG A 4 53.64 0.55 64.98
CA ARG A 4 52.98 0.55 63.68
C ARG A 4 52.35 -0.82 63.42
N LEU A 5 51.08 -0.87 63.14
CA LEU A 5 50.39 -2.01 62.50
C LEU A 5 50.10 -1.71 61.05
N ILE A 6 50.78 -2.43 60.17
CA ILE A 6 50.58 -2.42 58.76
C ILE A 6 49.41 -3.40 58.43
N CYS A 7 48.30 -2.87 58.07
CA CYS A 7 47.14 -3.67 57.58
C CYS A 7 47.31 -3.89 56.08
N ARG A 8 47.63 -5.12 55.68
CA ARG A 8 47.61 -5.58 54.30
C ARG A 8 46.18 -5.79 53.91
N ALA A 9 45.62 -4.87 53.08
CA ALA A 9 44.34 -5.04 52.42
C ALA A 9 44.49 -5.95 51.19
N CYS A 10 43.99 -7.17 51.32
CA CYS A 10 43.75 -8.04 50.16
C CYS A 10 42.61 -7.48 49.31
N LEU A 11 42.95 -7.02 48.12
CA LEU A 11 41.92 -6.74 47.06
C LEU A 11 41.49 -8.08 46.47
N PRO A 12 40.22 -8.40 46.45
CA PRO A 12 39.74 -9.49 45.61
C PRO A 12 39.71 -9.02 44.15
N LEU A 13 40.42 -9.72 43.27
CA LEU A 13 40.36 -9.59 41.83
C LEU A 13 38.95 -10.05 41.38
N ALA A 14 38.07 -9.11 41.17
CA ALA A 14 36.79 -9.39 40.51
C ALA A 14 37.04 -9.65 39.01
N ILE A 15 37.10 -10.91 38.65
CA ILE A 15 37.09 -11.37 37.26
C ILE A 15 35.70 -11.05 36.72
N LEU A 16 35.58 -9.92 36.01
CA LEU A 16 34.39 -9.63 35.17
C LEU A 16 34.35 -10.66 34.04
N TRP A 17 33.49 -11.63 34.17
CA TRP A 17 33.02 -12.40 33.02
C TRP A 17 32.21 -11.45 32.13
N LEU A 18 32.83 -10.96 31.07
CA LEU A 18 32.11 -10.35 29.96
C LEU A 18 31.29 -11.46 29.32
N VAL A 19 30.06 -11.60 29.75
CA VAL A 19 29.06 -12.34 28.99
C VAL A 19 28.88 -11.54 27.69
N SER A 20 29.52 -12.02 26.63
CA SER A 20 29.23 -11.56 25.26
C SER A 20 27.76 -11.87 24.99
N CYS A 21 26.90 -10.88 25.19
CA CYS A 21 25.54 -10.91 24.63
C CYS A 21 25.71 -11.00 23.12
N GLY A 22 25.60 -12.20 22.57
CA GLY A 22 25.46 -12.39 21.13
C GLY A 22 24.34 -11.45 20.64
N SER A 23 24.68 -10.56 19.71
CA SER A 23 23.74 -9.61 19.15
C SER A 23 22.54 -10.37 18.60
N LYS A 24 21.34 -10.00 19.02
CA LYS A 24 20.06 -10.50 18.52
C LYS A 24 19.84 -10.20 17.04
N TYR A 25 20.72 -9.46 16.40
CA TYR A 25 20.61 -8.99 15.05
C TYR A 25 21.71 -9.60 14.18
N ASP A 26 21.33 -10.30 13.12
CA ASP A 26 22.25 -10.74 12.06
C ASP A 26 22.62 -9.52 11.21
N LEU A 27 23.64 -8.78 11.64
CA LEU A 27 24.14 -7.65 10.87
C LEU A 27 24.92 -8.13 9.64
N PRO A 28 24.89 -7.38 8.52
CA PRO A 28 25.69 -7.71 7.35
C PRO A 28 27.19 -7.70 7.68
N VAL A 29 27.95 -8.65 7.12
CA VAL A 29 29.39 -8.65 7.19
C VAL A 29 29.91 -7.67 6.12
N LEU A 30 30.32 -6.49 6.55
CA LEU A 30 30.76 -5.39 5.70
C LEU A 30 32.30 -5.24 5.64
N ALA A 31 33.03 -6.00 6.47
CA ALA A 31 34.50 -5.95 6.57
C ALA A 31 35.09 -7.36 6.54
N GLY A 32 36.25 -7.50 5.91
CA GLY A 32 36.99 -8.73 5.75
C GLY A 32 37.44 -8.99 4.32
N ASP A 33 38.16 -10.08 4.10
CA ASP A 33 38.47 -10.54 2.73
C ASP A 33 37.16 -10.94 2.05
N THR A 34 36.85 -10.26 0.95
CA THR A 34 35.62 -10.45 0.17
C THR A 34 35.45 -11.90 -0.33
N ARG A 35 36.56 -12.63 -0.53
CA ARG A 35 36.51 -14.05 -0.92
C ARG A 35 36.13 -14.94 0.23
N GLU A 36 36.68 -14.71 1.42
CA GLU A 36 36.39 -15.48 2.63
C GLU A 36 34.92 -15.28 3.05
N VAL A 37 34.48 -14.03 3.11
CA VAL A 37 33.09 -13.66 3.44
C VAL A 37 32.10 -14.23 2.41
N SER A 38 32.46 -14.22 1.14
CA SER A 38 31.66 -14.83 0.08
C SER A 38 31.58 -16.35 0.22
N GLY A 39 32.72 -16.99 0.57
CA GLY A 39 32.79 -18.45 0.82
C GLY A 39 31.93 -18.89 2.00
N GLU A 40 31.93 -18.13 3.10
CA GLU A 40 31.03 -18.40 4.25
C GLU A 40 29.57 -18.26 3.88
N GLY A 41 29.21 -17.23 3.08
CA GLY A 41 27.84 -17.03 2.58
C GLY A 41 27.38 -18.19 1.72
N GLU A 42 28.25 -18.68 0.83
CA GLU A 42 27.96 -19.83 -0.02
C GLU A 42 27.83 -21.13 0.78
N GLY A 43 28.70 -21.34 1.79
CA GLY A 43 28.60 -22.49 2.70
C GLY A 43 27.25 -22.51 3.45
N LEU A 44 26.81 -21.36 3.95
CA LEU A 44 25.54 -21.21 4.64
C LEU A 44 24.35 -21.46 3.68
N TYR A 45 24.47 -21.02 2.43
CA TYR A 45 23.47 -21.31 1.40
C TYR A 45 23.34 -22.81 1.11
N GLN A 46 24.45 -23.54 1.01
CA GLN A 46 24.43 -24.99 0.82
C GLN A 46 23.82 -25.72 2.04
N GLU A 47 24.08 -25.25 3.25
CA GLU A 47 23.41 -25.77 4.45
C GLU A 47 21.88 -25.52 4.39
N ALA A 48 21.46 -24.32 3.95
CA ALA A 48 20.06 -23.98 3.77
C ALA A 48 19.39 -24.92 2.74
N LYS A 49 20.06 -25.15 1.61
CA LYS A 49 19.58 -26.04 0.56
C LYS A 49 19.45 -27.47 1.07
N SER A 50 20.44 -27.97 1.78
CA SER A 50 20.38 -29.32 2.38
C SER A 50 19.23 -29.47 3.37
N ALA A 51 18.91 -28.42 4.13
CA ALA A 51 17.76 -28.42 5.03
C ALA A 51 16.43 -28.37 4.27
N ASP A 52 16.38 -27.67 3.15
CA ASP A 52 15.21 -27.57 2.25
C ASP A 52 14.96 -28.93 1.59
N ASP A 53 15.97 -29.53 0.98
CA ASP A 53 15.92 -30.86 0.35
C ASP A 53 15.50 -31.96 1.34
N ALA A 54 15.88 -31.84 2.61
CA ALA A 54 15.48 -32.72 3.70
C ALA A 54 14.06 -32.42 4.25
N GLY A 55 13.31 -31.48 3.66
CA GLY A 55 11.95 -31.10 4.11
C GLY A 55 11.94 -30.35 5.46
N LYS A 56 13.11 -29.93 5.98
CA LYS A 56 13.22 -29.17 7.22
C LYS A 56 12.92 -27.68 6.99
N THR A 57 11.74 -27.39 6.47
CA THR A 57 11.34 -26.06 5.93
C THR A 57 11.58 -24.92 6.89
N LYS A 58 11.24 -25.07 8.19
CA LYS A 58 11.48 -24.01 9.19
C LYS A 58 12.96 -23.69 9.38
N ARG A 59 13.83 -24.70 9.29
CA ARG A 59 15.29 -24.51 9.36
C ARG A 59 15.81 -23.88 8.08
N ALA A 60 15.36 -24.36 6.92
CA ALA A 60 15.73 -23.80 5.63
C ALA A 60 15.39 -22.32 5.52
N VAL A 61 14.17 -21.90 5.88
CA VAL A 61 13.74 -20.47 5.91
C VAL A 61 14.71 -19.62 6.74
N LYS A 62 15.10 -20.08 7.94
CA LYS A 62 16.04 -19.33 8.79
C LYS A 62 17.44 -19.23 8.20
N LEU A 63 17.92 -20.32 7.61
CA LEU A 63 19.26 -20.36 7.00
C LEU A 63 19.31 -19.51 5.72
N TYR A 64 18.29 -19.56 4.87
CA TYR A 64 18.17 -18.68 3.70
C TYR A 64 18.07 -17.22 4.10
N ASP A 65 17.28 -16.89 5.13
CA ASP A 65 17.21 -15.52 5.64
C ASP A 65 18.58 -15.04 6.13
N ARG A 66 19.29 -15.88 6.89
CA ARG A 66 20.62 -15.57 7.40
C ARG A 66 21.64 -15.40 6.27
N THR A 67 21.62 -16.27 5.26
CA THR A 67 22.46 -16.12 4.06
C THR A 67 22.25 -14.74 3.41
N ALA A 68 21.01 -14.39 3.08
CA ALA A 68 20.69 -13.17 2.39
C ALA A 68 20.89 -11.89 3.24
N THR A 69 20.77 -11.99 4.56
CA THR A 69 20.91 -10.84 5.46
C THR A 69 22.35 -10.60 5.88
N ARG A 70 23.06 -11.67 6.26
CA ARG A 70 24.43 -11.56 6.76
C ARG A 70 25.46 -11.45 5.63
N TYR A 71 25.20 -12.10 4.49
CA TYR A 71 26.10 -12.14 3.34
C TYR A 71 25.43 -11.59 2.08
N PRO A 72 24.98 -10.33 2.08
CA PRO A 72 24.19 -9.78 0.95
C PRO A 72 24.94 -9.71 -0.37
N PHE A 73 26.29 -9.77 -0.32
CA PHE A 73 27.15 -9.76 -1.50
C PHE A 73 27.58 -11.15 -1.96
N ALA A 74 27.17 -12.22 -1.27
CA ALA A 74 27.42 -13.58 -1.73
C ALA A 74 26.64 -13.83 -3.04
N PRO A 75 27.21 -14.58 -4.01
CA PRO A 75 26.53 -14.88 -5.28
C PRO A 75 25.16 -15.52 -5.11
N SER A 76 24.98 -16.32 -4.05
CA SER A 76 23.74 -17.00 -3.72
C SER A 76 22.74 -16.18 -2.90
N ALA A 77 23.10 -14.96 -2.44
CA ALA A 77 22.26 -14.17 -1.54
C ALA A 77 20.87 -13.86 -2.12
N GLY A 78 20.80 -13.47 -3.40
CA GLY A 78 19.54 -13.23 -4.07
C GLY A 78 18.70 -14.51 -4.21
N GLN A 79 19.31 -15.62 -4.58
CA GLN A 79 18.64 -16.93 -4.67
C GLN A 79 18.12 -17.39 -3.30
N ALA A 80 18.91 -17.17 -2.24
CA ALA A 80 18.52 -17.45 -0.86
C ALA A 80 17.28 -16.66 -0.46
N ARG A 81 17.26 -15.35 -0.71
CA ARG A 81 16.11 -14.48 -0.41
C ARG A 81 14.85 -14.91 -1.16
N PHE A 82 14.99 -15.18 -2.46
CA PHE A 82 13.87 -15.65 -3.28
C PHE A 82 13.32 -16.99 -2.79
N ARG A 83 14.21 -17.97 -2.50
CA ARG A 83 13.79 -19.28 -2.00
C ARG A 83 13.15 -19.20 -0.61
N GLN A 84 13.66 -18.36 0.27
CA GLN A 84 13.02 -18.04 1.54
C GLN A 84 11.58 -17.58 1.34
N ALA A 85 11.36 -16.62 0.42
CA ALA A 85 10.03 -16.10 0.11
C ALA A 85 9.07 -17.19 -0.36
N GLN A 86 9.53 -18.07 -1.27
CA GLN A 86 8.73 -19.20 -1.74
C GLN A 86 8.34 -20.18 -0.62
N LEU A 87 9.27 -20.49 0.29
CA LEU A 87 8.99 -21.39 1.40
C LEU A 87 8.00 -20.79 2.40
N LEU A 88 8.09 -19.49 2.65
CA LEU A 88 7.14 -18.77 3.49
C LEU A 88 5.74 -18.74 2.84
N GLU A 89 5.68 -18.52 1.52
CA GLU A 89 4.43 -18.60 0.75
C GLU A 89 3.78 -19.97 0.86
N GLN A 90 4.55 -21.04 0.67
CA GLN A 90 4.08 -22.43 0.82
C GLN A 90 3.55 -22.75 2.23
N GLN A 91 4.10 -22.09 3.26
CA GLN A 91 3.63 -22.20 4.64
C GLN A 91 2.37 -21.37 4.93
N GLY A 92 1.91 -20.53 3.98
CA GLY A 92 0.81 -19.61 4.19
C GLY A 92 1.18 -18.39 5.04
N GLU A 93 2.48 -18.14 5.26
CA GLU A 93 3.00 -17.00 5.99
C GLU A 93 3.07 -15.76 5.07
N VAL A 94 1.91 -15.38 4.49
CA VAL A 94 1.81 -14.45 3.36
C VAL A 94 2.50 -13.12 3.60
N GLN A 95 2.35 -12.52 4.80
CA GLN A 95 3.03 -11.24 5.11
C GLN A 95 4.56 -11.38 5.06
N LYS A 96 5.09 -12.44 5.68
CA LYS A 96 6.54 -12.67 5.69
C LYS A 96 7.07 -13.00 4.29
N ALA A 97 6.29 -13.75 3.50
CA ALA A 97 6.62 -14.02 2.11
C ALA A 97 6.65 -12.73 1.28
N PHE A 98 5.64 -11.87 1.44
CA PHE A 98 5.57 -10.57 0.80
C PHE A 98 6.81 -9.71 1.12
N ASP A 99 7.16 -9.60 2.40
CA ASP A 99 8.32 -8.83 2.86
C ASP A 99 9.65 -9.41 2.34
N ALA A 100 9.74 -10.75 2.20
CA ALA A 100 10.93 -11.39 1.64
C ALA A 100 11.04 -11.15 0.13
N TYR A 101 9.93 -11.19 -0.62
CA TYR A 101 9.92 -10.81 -2.03
C TYR A 101 10.22 -9.31 -2.21
N ASP A 102 9.72 -8.44 -1.33
CA ASP A 102 9.99 -6.99 -1.34
C ASP A 102 11.50 -6.74 -1.26
N LYS A 103 12.17 -7.32 -0.25
CA LYS A 103 13.63 -7.24 -0.09
C LYS A 103 14.38 -7.81 -1.29
N PHE A 104 13.90 -8.90 -1.87
CA PHE A 104 14.50 -9.48 -3.08
C PHE A 104 14.45 -8.51 -4.25
N ILE A 105 13.28 -7.92 -4.51
CA ILE A 105 13.03 -6.96 -5.59
C ILE A 105 13.92 -5.73 -5.44
N GLU A 106 13.97 -5.15 -4.23
CA GLU A 106 14.81 -3.98 -3.93
C GLU A 106 16.32 -4.25 -4.13
N GLN A 107 16.79 -5.43 -3.73
CA GLN A 107 18.21 -5.76 -3.72
C GLN A 107 18.73 -6.40 -5.02
N ASN A 108 17.83 -6.93 -5.87
CA ASN A 108 18.21 -7.72 -7.04
C ASN A 108 17.47 -7.29 -8.33
N PRO A 109 17.52 -6.00 -8.73
CA PRO A 109 16.75 -5.52 -9.89
C PRO A 109 17.18 -6.15 -11.22
N GLY A 110 18.41 -6.66 -11.32
CA GLY A 110 18.93 -7.35 -12.52
C GLY A 110 18.72 -8.87 -12.51
N SER A 111 18.06 -9.42 -11.51
CA SER A 111 17.88 -10.87 -11.42
C SER A 111 16.88 -11.38 -12.46
N PRO A 112 17.12 -12.55 -13.10
CA PRO A 112 16.14 -13.21 -13.95
C PRO A 112 14.85 -13.59 -13.19
N LEU A 113 14.89 -13.66 -11.85
CA LEU A 113 13.74 -13.95 -10.99
C LEU A 113 12.94 -12.69 -10.62
N TYR A 114 13.40 -11.51 -11.02
CA TYR A 114 12.78 -10.22 -10.66
C TYR A 114 11.30 -10.16 -11.06
N ALA A 115 10.99 -10.44 -12.33
CA ALA A 115 9.62 -10.42 -12.83
C ALA A 115 8.71 -11.44 -12.11
N THR A 116 9.27 -12.60 -11.78
CA THR A 116 8.54 -13.62 -11.01
C THR A 116 8.24 -13.15 -9.60
N ALA A 117 9.20 -12.51 -8.92
CA ALA A 117 9.01 -11.95 -7.58
C ALA A 117 7.91 -10.87 -7.57
N LEU A 118 7.95 -9.94 -8.54
CA LEU A 118 6.89 -8.91 -8.71
C LEU A 118 5.51 -9.54 -8.90
N ALA A 119 5.40 -10.57 -9.75
CA ALA A 119 4.12 -11.23 -10.00
C ALA A 119 3.58 -11.93 -8.74
N ARG A 120 4.46 -12.59 -7.96
CA ARG A 120 4.07 -13.21 -6.68
C ARG A 120 3.64 -12.18 -5.65
N GLN A 121 4.42 -11.10 -5.52
CA GLN A 121 4.09 -10.00 -4.61
C GLN A 121 2.73 -9.36 -4.96
N ALA A 122 2.49 -9.10 -6.24
CA ALA A 122 1.22 -8.55 -6.70
C ALA A 122 0.03 -9.48 -6.44
N SER A 123 0.20 -10.79 -6.67
CA SER A 123 -0.83 -11.79 -6.38
C SER A 123 -1.19 -11.83 -4.89
N MET A 124 -0.19 -11.75 -4.00
CA MET A 124 -0.42 -11.71 -2.55
C MET A 124 -1.16 -10.45 -2.11
N ALA A 125 -0.78 -9.28 -2.66
CA ALA A 125 -1.46 -8.02 -2.37
C ALA A 125 -2.92 -8.03 -2.85
N GLN A 126 -3.18 -8.60 -4.02
CA GLN A 126 -4.53 -8.77 -4.55
C GLN A 126 -5.37 -9.71 -3.68
N SER A 127 -4.85 -10.89 -3.30
CA SER A 127 -5.54 -11.81 -2.40
C SER A 127 -5.81 -11.19 -1.02
N ALA A 128 -4.91 -10.31 -0.55
CA ALA A 128 -5.14 -9.54 0.68
C ALA A 128 -6.30 -8.56 0.52
N ALA A 129 -6.42 -7.88 -0.63
CA ALA A 129 -7.52 -6.96 -0.94
C ALA A 129 -8.87 -7.70 -1.02
N GLU A 130 -8.90 -8.89 -1.56
CA GLU A 130 -10.07 -9.77 -1.63
C GLU A 130 -10.46 -10.36 -0.26
N GLY A 131 -9.55 -10.26 0.72
CA GLY A 131 -9.76 -10.71 2.10
C GLY A 131 -9.47 -12.19 2.32
N ASP A 132 -8.78 -12.83 1.37
CA ASP A 132 -8.40 -14.24 1.45
C ASP A 132 -7.19 -14.46 2.36
N VAL A 133 -6.37 -13.43 2.54
CA VAL A 133 -5.20 -13.47 3.42
C VAL A 133 -5.62 -13.20 4.85
N LYS A 134 -5.26 -14.11 5.74
CA LYS A 134 -5.55 -14.01 7.17
C LYS A 134 -4.27 -13.80 7.97
N SER A 135 -4.30 -12.84 8.88
CA SER A 135 -3.29 -12.70 9.93
C SER A 135 -3.68 -13.57 11.12
N SER A 136 -2.69 -14.20 11.77
CA SER A 136 -2.93 -14.90 13.04
C SER A 136 -2.63 -13.96 14.20
N PHE A 137 -3.63 -13.68 15.03
CA PHE A 137 -3.48 -12.94 16.27
C PHE A 137 -4.10 -13.76 17.40
N LEU A 138 -3.33 -14.12 18.41
CA LEU A 138 -3.75 -14.98 19.53
C LEU A 138 -4.44 -16.29 19.10
N GLY A 139 -3.98 -16.90 18.00
CA GLY A 139 -4.57 -18.12 17.44
C GLY A 139 -5.85 -17.93 16.62
N LEU A 140 -6.37 -16.71 16.55
CA LEU A 140 -7.51 -16.36 15.71
C LEU A 140 -7.04 -15.89 14.33
N LYS A 141 -7.62 -16.44 13.28
CA LYS A 141 -7.36 -16.01 11.89
C LYS A 141 -8.31 -14.86 11.55
N THR A 142 -7.75 -13.65 11.44
CA THR A 142 -8.49 -12.44 11.03
C THR A 142 -8.04 -11.95 9.67
N LYS A 143 -8.93 -11.29 8.93
CA LYS A 143 -8.54 -10.59 7.69
C LYS A 143 -7.45 -9.56 7.97
N LEU A 144 -6.59 -9.28 7.00
CA LEU A 144 -5.63 -8.19 7.11
C LEU A 144 -6.35 -6.85 7.30
N SER A 145 -5.75 -5.97 8.10
CA SER A 145 -6.28 -4.62 8.24
C SER A 145 -6.18 -3.85 6.91
N LEU A 146 -7.08 -2.87 6.74
CA LEU A 146 -7.06 -1.98 5.57
C LEU A 146 -5.67 -1.39 5.34
N ASP A 147 -5.06 -0.84 6.40
CA ASP A 147 -3.75 -0.16 6.30
C ASP A 147 -2.63 -1.11 5.81
N LYS A 148 -2.63 -2.35 6.30
CA LYS A 148 -1.66 -3.36 5.84
C LYS A 148 -1.88 -3.75 4.39
N THR A 149 -3.14 -3.93 3.99
CA THR A 149 -3.49 -4.27 2.61
C THR A 149 -3.12 -3.14 1.65
N VAL A 150 -3.44 -1.90 2.03
CA VAL A 150 -3.05 -0.71 1.26
C VAL A 150 -1.52 -0.61 1.16
N ALA A 151 -0.79 -0.81 2.26
CA ALA A 151 0.69 -0.80 2.22
C ALA A 151 1.27 -1.85 1.27
N MET A 152 0.70 -3.07 1.23
CA MET A 152 1.13 -4.10 0.27
C MET A 152 0.87 -3.66 -1.18
N LEU A 153 -0.31 -3.12 -1.49
CA LEU A 153 -0.65 -2.63 -2.83
C LEU A 153 0.22 -1.44 -3.25
N THR A 154 0.53 -0.53 -2.31
CA THR A 154 1.42 0.61 -2.53
C THR A 154 2.82 0.13 -2.93
N LYS A 155 3.40 -0.82 -2.20
CA LYS A 155 4.69 -1.43 -2.54
C LYS A 155 4.69 -2.02 -3.96
N VAL A 156 3.64 -2.75 -4.33
CA VAL A 156 3.48 -3.27 -5.70
C VAL A 156 3.50 -2.16 -6.74
N SER A 157 2.85 -1.03 -6.47
CA SER A 157 2.81 0.10 -7.41
C SER A 157 4.12 0.88 -7.49
N GLU A 158 4.93 0.87 -6.43
CA GLU A 158 6.24 1.53 -6.36
C GLU A 158 7.33 0.78 -7.13
N HIS A 159 7.33 -0.56 -7.07
CA HIS A 159 8.35 -1.37 -7.74
C HIS A 159 8.29 -1.32 -9.27
N ALA A 160 7.12 -1.16 -9.86
CA ALA A 160 6.95 -1.09 -11.30
C ALA A 160 5.87 -0.04 -11.67
N PRO A 161 6.14 1.27 -11.43
CA PRO A 161 5.12 2.33 -11.36
C PRO A 161 4.34 2.57 -12.65
N LYS A 162 4.90 2.17 -13.82
CA LYS A 162 4.22 2.29 -15.13
C LYS A 162 3.63 0.97 -15.63
N SER A 163 3.67 -0.08 -14.83
CA SER A 163 3.13 -1.38 -15.21
C SER A 163 1.60 -1.41 -15.09
N ARG A 164 0.97 -2.33 -15.83
CA ARG A 164 -0.47 -2.63 -15.67
C ARG A 164 -0.79 -3.09 -14.24
N THR A 165 0.12 -3.79 -13.61
CA THR A 165 -0.02 -4.27 -12.23
C THR A 165 -0.09 -3.09 -11.24
N ALA A 166 0.73 -2.04 -11.46
CA ALA A 166 0.69 -0.83 -10.64
C ALA A 166 -0.64 -0.06 -10.81
N ALA A 167 -1.14 0.06 -12.05
CA ALA A 167 -2.45 0.67 -12.30
C ALA A 167 -3.55 -0.08 -11.55
N ARG A 168 -3.56 -1.40 -11.67
CA ARG A 168 -4.52 -2.25 -10.94
C ARG A 168 -4.41 -2.11 -9.43
N ALA A 169 -3.19 -2.09 -8.88
CA ALA A 169 -2.96 -1.89 -7.45
C ALA A 169 -3.50 -0.55 -6.94
N ARG A 170 -3.22 0.55 -7.65
CA ARG A 170 -3.75 1.89 -7.31
C ARG A 170 -5.27 1.94 -7.39
N PHE A 171 -5.85 1.32 -8.41
CA PHE A 171 -7.30 1.22 -8.55
C PHE A 171 -7.92 0.46 -7.37
N THR A 172 -7.35 -0.69 -7.00
CA THR A 172 -7.80 -1.50 -5.86
C THR A 172 -7.68 -0.74 -4.53
N ILE A 173 -6.64 0.10 -4.35
CA ILE A 173 -6.54 0.99 -3.18
C ILE A 173 -7.75 1.93 -3.12
N GLY A 174 -8.11 2.55 -4.24
CA GLY A 174 -9.30 3.41 -4.33
C GLY A 174 -10.59 2.66 -3.97
N GLU A 175 -10.77 1.45 -4.49
CA GLU A 175 -11.93 0.58 -4.18
C GLU A 175 -11.99 0.21 -2.70
N LEU A 176 -10.86 -0.14 -2.09
CA LEU A 176 -10.76 -0.46 -0.67
C LEU A 176 -11.18 0.72 0.21
N TYR A 177 -10.69 1.93 -0.09
CA TYR A 177 -11.08 3.13 0.63
C TYR A 177 -12.55 3.46 0.42
N GLN A 178 -13.07 3.35 -0.80
CA GLN A 178 -14.48 3.57 -1.11
C GLN A 178 -15.37 2.58 -0.33
N SER A 179 -15.01 1.30 -0.29
CA SER A 179 -15.75 0.27 0.45
C SER A 179 -15.80 0.51 1.97
N LYS A 180 -14.89 1.33 2.49
CA LYS A 180 -14.83 1.72 3.91
C LYS A 180 -15.39 3.11 4.16
N ASN A 181 -16.08 3.72 3.18
CA ASN A 181 -16.61 5.09 3.25
C ASN A 181 -15.52 6.14 3.57
N LYS A 182 -14.27 5.89 3.17
CA LYS A 182 -13.16 6.82 3.26
C LYS A 182 -13.06 7.60 1.95
N SER A 183 -14.02 8.51 1.74
CA SER A 183 -14.22 9.20 0.46
C SER A 183 -13.00 10.03 0.05
N ARG A 184 -12.35 10.72 0.98
CA ARG A 184 -11.16 11.56 0.68
C ARG A 184 -9.99 10.73 0.18
N GLU A 185 -9.71 9.63 0.88
CA GLU A 185 -8.64 8.71 0.54
C GLU A 185 -8.93 7.98 -0.79
N ALA A 186 -10.19 7.60 -1.04
CA ALA A 186 -10.61 6.98 -2.28
C ALA A 186 -10.42 7.92 -3.48
N ILE A 187 -10.88 9.18 -3.37
CA ILE A 187 -10.70 10.21 -4.39
C ILE A 187 -9.22 10.45 -4.67
N ALA A 188 -8.40 10.55 -3.61
CA ALA A 188 -6.95 10.75 -3.76
C ALA A 188 -6.31 9.59 -4.53
N ALA A 189 -6.61 8.33 -4.17
CA ALA A 189 -6.07 7.14 -4.83
C ALA A 189 -6.50 7.04 -6.31
N PHE A 190 -7.77 7.30 -6.62
CA PHE A 190 -8.24 7.29 -8.00
C PHE A 190 -7.63 8.42 -8.84
N ARG A 191 -7.49 9.63 -8.28
CA ARG A 191 -6.83 10.74 -8.98
C ARG A 191 -5.34 10.48 -9.18
N GLU A 192 -4.66 9.86 -8.23
CA GLU A 192 -3.26 9.44 -8.39
C GLU A 192 -3.10 8.47 -9.55
N LEU A 193 -3.97 7.45 -9.65
CA LEU A 193 -3.98 6.53 -10.78
C LEU A 193 -4.11 7.27 -12.12
N VAL A 194 -5.11 8.15 -12.24
CA VAL A 194 -5.36 8.90 -13.49
C VAL A 194 -4.17 9.79 -13.84
N LYS A 195 -3.53 10.42 -12.84
CA LYS A 195 -2.35 11.27 -13.05
C LYS A 195 -1.12 10.46 -13.50
N GLU A 196 -0.83 9.35 -12.83
CA GLU A 196 0.39 8.57 -13.08
C GLU A 196 0.28 7.65 -14.31
N GLN A 197 -0.93 7.18 -14.63
CA GLN A 197 -1.20 6.23 -15.72
C GLN A 197 -2.53 6.52 -16.42
N PRO A 198 -2.68 7.69 -17.08
CA PRO A 198 -3.95 8.09 -17.72
C PRO A 198 -4.41 7.13 -18.82
N ASP A 199 -3.49 6.44 -19.47
CA ASP A 199 -3.76 5.49 -20.56
C ASP A 199 -4.04 4.06 -20.06
N SER A 200 -4.04 3.82 -18.74
CA SER A 200 -4.37 2.50 -18.20
C SER A 200 -5.84 2.15 -18.35
N PRO A 201 -6.19 0.87 -18.52
CA PRO A 201 -7.59 0.45 -18.63
C PRO A 201 -8.45 0.84 -17.42
N GLU A 202 -7.85 1.00 -16.26
CA GLU A 202 -8.50 1.36 -15.01
C GLU A 202 -8.74 2.87 -14.86
N ALA A 203 -7.99 3.72 -15.58
CA ALA A 203 -8.03 5.17 -15.40
C ALA A 203 -9.40 5.81 -15.73
N PRO A 204 -10.10 5.42 -16.81
CA PRO A 204 -11.43 5.96 -17.09
C PRO A 204 -12.42 5.65 -15.96
N GLU A 205 -12.43 4.41 -15.47
CA GLU A 205 -13.31 4.01 -14.37
C GLU A 205 -12.93 4.76 -13.07
N ALA A 206 -11.64 4.93 -12.80
CA ALA A 206 -11.17 5.67 -11.63
C ALA A 206 -11.69 7.12 -11.63
N LEU A 207 -11.55 7.84 -12.75
CA LEU A 207 -12.00 9.22 -12.85
C LEU A 207 -13.54 9.34 -12.77
N PHE A 208 -14.25 8.38 -13.37
CA PHE A 208 -15.71 8.31 -13.23
C PHE A 208 -16.12 8.12 -11.76
N ARG A 209 -15.46 7.23 -11.02
CA ARG A 209 -15.74 6.99 -9.59
C ARG A 209 -15.45 8.20 -8.71
N VAL A 210 -14.48 9.04 -9.06
CA VAL A 210 -14.28 10.32 -8.37
C VAL A 210 -15.55 11.16 -8.44
N GLY A 211 -16.16 11.30 -9.61
CA GLY A 211 -17.44 12.02 -9.78
C GLY A 211 -18.58 11.41 -8.96
N VAL A 212 -18.70 10.08 -8.96
CA VAL A 212 -19.73 9.36 -8.18
C VAL A 212 -19.55 9.61 -6.67
N ILE A 213 -18.33 9.46 -6.14
CA ILE A 213 -18.06 9.67 -4.72
C ILE A 213 -18.39 11.11 -4.30
N LEU A 214 -17.99 12.10 -5.10
CA LEU A 214 -18.29 13.51 -4.82
C LEU A 214 -19.80 13.79 -4.85
N MET A 215 -20.54 13.15 -5.76
CA MET A 215 -21.99 13.24 -5.80
C MET A 215 -22.63 12.62 -4.53
N GLU A 216 -22.18 11.47 -4.10
CA GLU A 216 -22.63 10.83 -2.85
C GLU A 216 -22.32 11.69 -1.62
N GLU A 217 -21.14 12.33 -1.58
CA GLU A 217 -20.78 13.27 -0.50
C GLU A 217 -21.66 14.53 -0.50
N ALA A 218 -22.05 15.01 -1.68
CA ALA A 218 -22.99 16.11 -1.78
C ALA A 218 -24.37 15.73 -1.19
N GLU A 219 -24.83 14.52 -1.44
CA GLU A 219 -26.09 14.02 -0.91
C GLU A 219 -26.06 13.85 0.62
N ARG A 220 -24.99 13.28 1.17
CA ARG A 220 -24.81 13.13 2.63
C ARG A 220 -24.70 14.46 3.37
N GLY A 221 -24.09 15.47 2.74
CA GLY A 221 -23.85 16.79 3.29
C GLY A 221 -24.97 17.82 3.05
N ASN A 222 -26.22 17.42 2.96
CA ASN A 222 -27.36 18.31 2.64
C ASN A 222 -27.14 19.11 1.35
N GLN A 223 -26.69 18.45 0.29
CA GLN A 223 -26.41 19.06 -1.03
C GLN A 223 -25.37 20.19 -0.95
N ASN A 224 -24.23 19.92 -0.35
CA ASN A 224 -23.11 20.85 -0.32
C ASN A 224 -22.73 21.28 -1.75
N GLN A 225 -22.95 22.57 -2.07
CA GLN A 225 -22.72 23.12 -3.42
C GLN A 225 -21.30 22.85 -3.93
N SER A 226 -20.31 22.95 -3.06
CA SER A 226 -18.91 22.68 -3.43
C SER A 226 -18.71 21.25 -3.95
N ASN A 227 -19.34 20.26 -3.32
CA ASN A 227 -19.23 18.86 -3.78
C ASN A 227 -20.01 18.62 -5.08
N ILE A 228 -21.12 19.35 -5.29
CA ILE A 228 -21.87 19.31 -6.56
C ILE A 228 -21.00 19.84 -7.70
N ASP A 229 -20.36 20.99 -7.50
CA ASP A 229 -19.47 21.60 -8.50
C ASP A 229 -18.27 20.71 -8.81
N LEU A 230 -17.62 20.14 -7.78
CA LEU A 230 -16.51 19.21 -7.93
C LEU A 230 -16.94 17.90 -8.64
N ALA A 231 -18.13 17.40 -8.36
CA ALA A 231 -18.66 16.21 -9.05
C ALA A 231 -18.87 16.49 -10.54
N ARG A 232 -19.45 17.65 -10.85
CA ARG A 232 -19.65 18.10 -12.25
C ARG A 232 -18.32 18.24 -12.97
N GLU A 233 -17.33 18.86 -12.34
CA GLU A 233 -15.98 19.00 -12.87
C GLU A 233 -15.37 17.62 -13.17
N ALA A 234 -15.41 16.70 -12.23
CA ALA A 234 -14.86 15.35 -12.39
C ALA A 234 -15.52 14.58 -13.55
N PHE A 235 -16.84 14.69 -13.73
CA PHE A 235 -17.52 14.06 -14.87
C PHE A 235 -17.18 14.76 -16.21
N ASN A 236 -17.01 16.07 -16.22
CA ASN A 236 -16.57 16.80 -17.41
C ASN A 236 -15.13 16.42 -17.79
N ASP A 237 -14.22 16.36 -16.83
CA ASP A 237 -12.85 15.88 -17.03
C ASP A 237 -12.84 14.47 -17.62
N TYR A 238 -13.69 13.60 -17.08
CA TYR A 238 -13.85 12.25 -17.60
C TYR A 238 -14.31 12.24 -19.08
N LEU A 239 -15.28 13.05 -19.43
CA LEU A 239 -15.78 13.14 -20.82
C LEU A 239 -14.73 13.71 -21.78
N ILE A 240 -13.88 14.62 -21.31
CA ILE A 240 -12.80 15.25 -22.09
C ILE A 240 -11.63 14.28 -22.26
N GLN A 241 -11.20 13.62 -21.19
CA GLN A 241 -10.04 12.74 -21.24
C GLN A 241 -10.33 11.40 -21.91
N TYR A 242 -11.57 10.90 -21.79
CA TYR A 242 -11.94 9.57 -22.30
C TYR A 242 -13.14 9.64 -23.27
N PRO A 243 -13.02 10.39 -24.40
CA PRO A 243 -14.07 10.50 -25.38
C PRO A 243 -14.34 9.14 -26.01
N GLY A 244 -15.57 8.67 -25.97
CA GLY A 244 -15.96 7.35 -26.53
C GLY A 244 -15.91 6.20 -25.53
N HIS A 245 -15.53 6.42 -24.26
CA HIS A 245 -15.62 5.37 -23.25
C HIS A 245 -17.09 4.97 -22.98
N SER A 246 -17.32 3.71 -22.66
CA SER A 246 -18.66 3.11 -22.53
C SER A 246 -19.59 3.82 -21.55
N ARG A 247 -19.06 4.49 -20.52
CA ARG A 247 -19.85 5.20 -19.50
C ARG A 247 -20.10 6.68 -19.81
N ASN A 248 -19.76 7.17 -21.01
CA ASN A 248 -19.96 8.59 -21.35
C ASN A 248 -21.44 9.02 -21.31
N ALA A 249 -22.34 8.14 -21.72
CA ALA A 249 -23.78 8.42 -21.62
C ALA A 249 -24.25 8.56 -20.18
N GLU A 250 -23.71 7.71 -19.29
CA GLU A 250 -23.97 7.76 -17.85
C GLU A 250 -23.42 9.04 -17.22
N ALA A 251 -22.18 9.42 -17.55
CA ALA A 251 -21.58 10.67 -17.06
C ALA A 251 -22.42 11.91 -17.44
N ARG A 252 -22.90 11.99 -18.70
CA ARG A 252 -23.81 13.08 -19.12
C ARG A 252 -25.11 13.08 -18.33
N LYS A 253 -25.69 11.90 -18.06
CA LYS A 253 -26.87 11.77 -17.21
C LYS A 253 -26.63 12.26 -15.79
N MET A 254 -25.47 11.94 -15.20
CA MET A 254 -25.09 12.42 -13.88
C MET A 254 -24.95 13.94 -13.84
N ILE A 255 -24.30 14.55 -14.84
CA ILE A 255 -24.18 16.01 -14.96
C ILE A 255 -25.57 16.67 -15.07
N ALA A 256 -26.45 16.12 -15.88
CA ALA A 256 -27.82 16.62 -16.00
C ALA A 256 -28.61 16.52 -14.68
N SER A 257 -28.44 15.39 -13.94
CA SER A 257 -29.06 15.22 -12.62
C SER A 257 -28.55 16.25 -11.61
N LEU A 258 -27.25 16.55 -11.61
CA LEU A 258 -26.67 17.60 -10.74
C LEU A 258 -27.26 18.97 -11.07
N GLY A 259 -27.41 19.31 -12.35
CA GLY A 259 -28.04 20.55 -12.80
C GLY A 259 -29.50 20.65 -12.37
N GLY A 260 -30.28 19.59 -12.50
CA GLY A 260 -31.68 19.55 -12.04
C GLY A 260 -31.80 19.82 -10.54
N ARG A 261 -30.99 19.20 -9.71
CA ARG A 261 -30.99 19.41 -8.25
C ARG A 261 -30.64 20.84 -7.86
N GLU A 262 -29.68 21.46 -8.56
CA GLU A 262 -29.34 22.88 -8.32
C GLU A 262 -30.53 23.79 -8.64
N MET A 263 -31.25 23.51 -9.72
CA MET A 263 -32.41 24.25 -10.11
C MET A 263 -33.55 24.13 -9.07
N GLU A 264 -33.85 22.91 -8.63
CA GLU A 264 -34.83 22.66 -7.57
C GLU A 264 -34.49 23.39 -6.27
N ARG A 265 -33.21 23.39 -5.90
CA ARG A 265 -32.71 24.13 -4.70
C ARG A 265 -32.88 25.63 -4.87
N SER A 266 -32.47 26.17 -6.03
CA SER A 266 -32.62 27.60 -6.30
C SER A 266 -34.09 28.02 -6.28
N LEU A 267 -34.99 27.18 -6.81
CA LEU A 267 -36.43 27.38 -6.75
C LEU A 267 -36.97 27.41 -5.35
N ALA A 268 -36.59 26.42 -4.51
CA ALA A 268 -36.98 26.36 -3.10
C ALA A 268 -36.53 27.60 -2.30
N ILE A 269 -35.32 28.09 -2.58
CA ILE A 269 -34.82 29.32 -1.96
C ILE A 269 -35.57 30.55 -2.44
N ALA A 270 -35.86 30.65 -3.73
CA ALA A 270 -36.66 31.74 -4.29
C ALA A 270 -38.05 31.80 -3.65
N GLU A 271 -38.73 30.64 -3.55
CA GLU A 271 -40.04 30.55 -2.92
C GLU A 271 -40.01 30.93 -1.41
N PHE A 272 -38.96 30.50 -0.68
CA PHE A 272 -38.76 30.93 0.71
C PHE A 272 -38.69 32.44 0.83
N TYR A 273 -37.89 33.11 -0.02
CA TYR A 273 -37.79 34.57 -0.01
C TYR A 273 -39.10 35.26 -0.33
N LEU A 274 -39.90 34.72 -1.27
CA LEU A 274 -41.23 35.25 -1.58
C LEU A 274 -42.17 35.15 -0.35
N LYS A 275 -42.20 33.97 0.30
CA LYS A 275 -43.02 33.72 1.49
C LYS A 275 -42.65 34.62 2.65
N THR A 276 -41.38 35.01 2.75
CA THR A 276 -40.86 35.86 3.82
C THR A 276 -40.90 37.36 3.46
N GLY A 277 -41.57 37.74 2.39
CA GLY A 277 -41.75 39.15 2.00
C GLY A 277 -40.50 39.82 1.41
N ARG A 278 -39.57 39.05 0.83
CA ARG A 278 -38.29 39.54 0.27
C ARG A 278 -38.22 39.31 -1.25
N PRO A 279 -39.09 39.92 -2.08
CA PRO A 279 -39.18 39.60 -3.50
C PRO A 279 -37.91 39.93 -4.29
N GLU A 280 -37.14 40.94 -3.91
CA GLU A 280 -35.89 41.25 -4.61
C GLU A 280 -34.82 40.14 -4.42
N SER A 281 -34.78 39.52 -3.22
CA SER A 281 -33.93 38.36 -3.02
C SER A 281 -34.39 37.16 -3.84
N ALA A 282 -35.70 36.89 -3.93
CA ALA A 282 -36.26 35.83 -4.76
C ALA A 282 -35.89 35.99 -6.23
N LYS A 283 -35.97 37.25 -6.74
CA LYS A 283 -35.65 37.60 -8.12
C LYS A 283 -34.24 37.21 -8.56
N VAL A 284 -33.26 37.23 -7.61
CA VAL A 284 -31.89 36.82 -7.89
C VAL A 284 -31.85 35.33 -8.26
N TYR A 285 -32.53 34.49 -7.47
CA TYR A 285 -32.56 33.05 -7.67
C TYR A 285 -33.37 32.65 -8.92
N TYR A 286 -34.48 33.34 -9.19
CA TYR A 286 -35.21 33.11 -10.42
C TYR A 286 -34.41 33.47 -11.67
N ARG A 287 -33.63 34.56 -11.63
CA ARG A 287 -32.70 34.91 -12.72
C ARG A 287 -31.61 33.88 -12.92
N ASP A 288 -31.11 33.29 -11.84
CA ASP A 288 -30.11 32.22 -11.93
C ASP A 288 -30.72 30.96 -12.60
N ILE A 289 -31.93 30.58 -12.23
CA ILE A 289 -32.66 29.48 -12.90
C ILE A 289 -32.82 29.73 -14.40
N VAL A 290 -33.31 30.92 -14.77
CA VAL A 290 -33.51 31.26 -16.19
C VAL A 290 -32.22 31.28 -17.01
N LYS A 291 -31.08 31.61 -16.39
CA LYS A 291 -29.79 31.61 -17.10
C LYS A 291 -29.25 30.19 -17.33
N ARG A 292 -29.70 29.21 -16.57
CA ARG A 292 -29.23 27.81 -16.62
C ARG A 292 -30.16 26.93 -17.49
N THR A 293 -31.33 27.38 -17.84
CA THR A 293 -32.27 26.73 -18.76
C THR A 293 -32.01 27.19 -20.20
#